data_92eb5a9429abbdc5f453cabfde4e3e15
#
_entry.id   92eb5a9429abbdc5f453cabfde4e3e15
#
_cell.length_a   1.000
_cell.length_b   1.000
_cell.length_c   1.000
_cell.angle_alpha   90.00
_cell.angle_beta   90.00
_cell.angle_gamma   90.00
#
_symmetry.space_group_name_H-M   'P 1'
#
loop_
_entity.id
_entity.type
_entity.pdbx_description
1 polymer ?
#
loop_
_entity_poly.entity_id
_entity_poly.type
_entity_poly.pdbx_seq_one_letter_code
_entity_poly.pdbx_strand_id
1 'polypeptide(L)'
;MGQYYKIVNIKKKQYITPHTFGDGSKLMEFSMSANGVLAGLAILLADGNGRGGGDLHSENDIVGSWAGDNIVVAGDYADDGKFVKEVDRNLYNVASSEGEDISLKVLDALFDDSYYFSEFRKNRAGWTSNNEVDDLIKRKLKEKGLSETKKHKIQSSKNPSVQYNVTEDNGNWECDCPSYTYTGGNECKHIKQLKTA
;
A
#
# COMPACT_ATOMS: atom_id res chain seq x y z
N MET A 1 23.30 -0.34 -10.27
CA MET A 1 21.82 -0.36 -10.36
C MET A 1 21.32 -1.55 -9.55
N GLY A 2 20.19 -1.44 -8.86
CA GLY A 2 19.62 -2.54 -8.07
C GLY A 2 18.67 -3.37 -8.91
N GLN A 3 18.46 -4.63 -8.52
CA GLN A 3 17.50 -5.54 -9.10
C GLN A 3 16.08 -5.16 -8.64
N TYR A 4 15.10 -5.24 -9.54
CA TYR A 4 13.68 -5.06 -9.26
C TYR A 4 12.96 -6.40 -9.16
N TYR A 5 11.95 -6.47 -8.31
CA TYR A 5 11.27 -7.72 -8.01
C TYR A 5 9.74 -7.60 -8.13
N LYS A 6 9.11 -8.72 -8.45
CA LYS A 6 7.66 -8.96 -8.39
C LYS A 6 7.38 -10.23 -7.62
N ILE A 7 6.21 -10.35 -7.03
CA ILE A 7 5.75 -11.60 -6.43
C ILE A 7 4.85 -12.30 -7.45
N VAL A 8 5.24 -13.51 -7.86
CA VAL A 8 4.65 -14.23 -8.99
C VAL A 8 4.05 -15.55 -8.52
N ASN A 9 2.80 -15.79 -8.87
CA ASN A 9 2.17 -17.11 -8.82
C ASN A 9 2.37 -17.82 -10.15
N ILE A 10 3.22 -18.84 -10.15
CA ILE A 10 3.61 -19.57 -11.36
C ILE A 10 2.41 -20.31 -11.97
N LYS A 11 1.61 -20.99 -11.12
CA LYS A 11 0.48 -21.81 -11.56
C LYS A 11 -0.61 -21.00 -12.22
N LYS A 12 -0.94 -19.84 -11.66
CA LYS A 12 -2.01 -18.96 -12.16
C LYS A 12 -1.54 -17.97 -13.22
N LYS A 13 -0.24 -17.86 -13.44
CA LYS A 13 0.38 -16.82 -14.28
C LYS A 13 -0.05 -15.42 -13.85
N GLN A 14 -0.11 -15.17 -12.55
CA GLN A 14 -0.47 -13.90 -11.94
C GLN A 14 0.71 -13.32 -11.18
N TYR A 15 0.74 -12.00 -11.04
CA TYR A 15 1.74 -11.33 -10.21
C TYR A 15 1.19 -10.10 -9.50
N ILE A 16 1.90 -9.68 -8.45
CA ILE A 16 1.69 -8.39 -7.81
C ILE A 16 2.98 -7.57 -7.82
N THR A 17 2.82 -6.25 -7.97
CA THR A 17 3.89 -5.27 -8.09
C THR A 17 3.99 -4.41 -6.83
N PRO A 18 5.16 -4.31 -6.16
CA PRO A 18 5.30 -3.59 -4.90
C PRO A 18 4.86 -2.12 -4.97
N HIS A 19 5.13 -1.43 -6.06
CA HIS A 19 4.78 -0.02 -6.24
C HIS A 19 3.29 0.28 -6.07
N THR A 20 2.41 -0.64 -6.46
CA THR A 20 0.96 -0.49 -6.28
C THR A 20 0.57 -0.37 -4.80
N PHE A 21 1.35 -1.01 -3.92
CA PHE A 21 1.15 -1.02 -2.47
C PHE A 21 1.98 0.05 -1.74
N GLY A 22 2.65 0.94 -2.44
CA GLY A 22 3.46 2.00 -1.84
C GLY A 22 4.89 1.61 -1.48
N ASP A 23 5.30 0.36 -1.74
CA ASP A 23 6.68 -0.10 -1.52
C ASP A 23 7.58 0.18 -2.72
N GLY A 24 8.90 0.24 -2.48
CA GLY A 24 9.89 0.14 -3.54
C GLY A 24 9.98 -1.29 -4.08
N SER A 25 10.55 -1.43 -5.28
CA SER A 25 10.63 -2.73 -5.97
C SER A 25 11.91 -3.52 -5.70
N LYS A 26 12.83 -3.02 -4.86
CA LYS A 26 14.00 -3.78 -4.41
C LYS A 26 13.61 -4.69 -3.26
N LEU A 27 14.28 -5.85 -3.15
CA LEU A 27 13.89 -6.91 -2.21
C LEU A 27 13.72 -6.40 -0.76
N MET A 28 14.64 -5.55 -0.28
CA MET A 28 14.60 -5.03 1.09
C MET A 28 13.61 -3.87 1.28
N GLU A 29 12.95 -3.42 0.21
CA GLU A 29 11.95 -2.35 0.26
C GLU A 29 10.53 -2.87 0.44
N PHE A 30 10.30 -4.20 0.37
CA PHE A 30 8.97 -4.83 0.45
C PHE A 30 8.27 -4.69 1.81
N SER A 31 8.97 -4.32 2.85
CA SER A 31 8.40 -4.13 4.20
C SER A 31 8.68 -2.74 4.77
N MET A 32 9.07 -1.79 3.94
CA MET A 32 9.35 -0.42 4.39
C MET A 32 8.06 0.37 4.64
N SER A 33 6.97 -0.05 4.02
CA SER A 33 5.63 0.51 4.25
C SER A 33 4.80 -0.44 5.11
N ALA A 34 4.14 0.09 6.14
CA ALA A 34 3.20 -0.69 6.96
C ALA A 34 2.03 -1.27 6.13
N ASN A 35 1.78 -0.68 4.97
CA ASN A 35 0.68 -1.03 4.05
C ASN A 35 1.20 -1.63 2.75
N GLY A 36 2.40 -2.20 2.78
CA GLY A 36 3.13 -2.63 1.61
C GLY A 36 2.66 -3.92 0.98
N VAL A 37 3.42 -4.37 -0.02
CA VAL A 37 3.12 -5.58 -0.82
C VAL A 37 3.00 -6.85 0.01
N LEU A 38 3.64 -6.93 1.19
CA LEU A 38 3.52 -8.09 2.08
C LEU A 38 2.13 -8.24 2.67
N ALA A 39 1.39 -7.14 2.92
CA ALA A 39 -0.02 -7.21 3.29
C ALA A 39 -0.86 -7.82 2.16
N GLY A 40 -0.60 -7.42 0.90
CA GLY A 40 -1.22 -8.03 -0.27
C GLY A 40 -0.90 -9.53 -0.42
N LEU A 41 0.36 -9.91 -0.20
CA LEU A 41 0.75 -11.32 -0.21
C LEU A 41 0.04 -12.11 0.90
N ALA A 42 -0.07 -11.55 2.11
CA ALA A 42 -0.72 -12.22 3.23
C ALA A 42 -2.18 -12.57 2.93
N ILE A 43 -2.96 -11.64 2.38
CA ILE A 43 -4.36 -11.92 2.04
C ILE A 43 -4.50 -12.92 0.88
N LEU A 44 -3.58 -12.91 -0.08
CA LEU A 44 -3.57 -13.89 -1.18
C LEU A 44 -3.31 -15.32 -0.69
N LEU A 45 -2.53 -15.48 0.38
CA LEU A 45 -2.15 -16.77 0.95
C LEU A 45 -3.03 -17.20 2.12
N ALA A 46 -4.00 -16.39 2.54
CA ALA A 46 -4.84 -16.66 3.70
C ALA A 46 -5.66 -17.95 3.51
N ASP A 47 -5.63 -18.85 4.50
CA ASP A 47 -6.45 -20.08 4.54
C ASP A 47 -7.81 -19.85 5.20
N GLY A 48 -8.20 -18.63 5.39
CA GLY A 48 -9.46 -18.23 5.98
C GLY A 48 -9.47 -16.76 6.33
N ASN A 49 -10.65 -16.21 6.51
CA ASN A 49 -10.87 -14.77 6.70
C ASN A 49 -12.14 -14.52 7.52
N GLY A 50 -12.22 -13.35 8.17
CA GLY A 50 -13.45 -12.85 8.78
C GLY A 50 -13.85 -13.52 10.09
N ARG A 51 -12.93 -14.16 10.85
CA ARG A 51 -13.24 -14.91 12.08
C ARG A 51 -12.93 -14.18 13.38
N GLY A 52 -12.32 -13.00 13.33
CA GLY A 52 -11.98 -12.29 14.57
C GLY A 52 -11.42 -10.89 14.34
N GLY A 53 -11.07 -10.21 15.44
CA GLY A 53 -10.42 -8.91 15.36
C GLY A 53 -9.02 -9.02 14.72
N GLY A 54 -8.74 -8.15 13.76
CA GLY A 54 -7.50 -8.16 12.98
C GLY A 54 -7.57 -8.95 11.67
N ASP A 55 -8.69 -9.65 11.41
CA ASP A 55 -8.96 -10.25 10.10
C ASP A 55 -9.48 -9.22 9.10
N LEU A 56 -9.26 -9.48 7.83
CA LEU A 56 -9.87 -8.73 6.74
C LEU A 56 -11.32 -9.21 6.55
N HIS A 57 -12.30 -8.37 6.85
CA HIS A 57 -13.70 -8.63 6.58
C HIS A 57 -14.02 -8.24 5.12
N SER A 58 -13.64 -9.08 4.17
CA SER A 58 -13.91 -8.89 2.76
C SER A 58 -14.52 -10.16 2.15
N GLU A 59 -15.57 -10.00 1.35
CA GLU A 59 -16.18 -11.07 0.56
C GLU A 59 -15.50 -11.22 -0.83
N ASN A 60 -14.41 -10.49 -1.06
CA ASN A 60 -13.67 -10.54 -2.31
C ASN A 60 -12.97 -11.90 -2.46
N ASP A 61 -13.26 -12.61 -3.53
CA ASP A 61 -12.74 -13.94 -3.86
C ASP A 61 -11.21 -13.97 -4.13
N ILE A 62 -10.57 -12.81 -4.21
CA ILE A 62 -9.11 -12.71 -4.28
C ILE A 62 -8.43 -13.16 -2.97
N VAL A 63 -9.12 -13.06 -1.83
CA VAL A 63 -8.60 -13.48 -0.53
C VAL A 63 -8.44 -15.00 -0.53
N GLY A 64 -7.24 -15.48 -0.19
CA GLY A 64 -6.89 -16.89 -0.21
C GLY A 64 -6.69 -17.49 -1.59
N SER A 65 -6.83 -16.69 -2.66
CA SER A 65 -6.79 -17.20 -4.03
C SER A 65 -5.45 -17.85 -4.43
N TRP A 66 -4.36 -17.56 -3.72
CA TRP A 66 -3.04 -18.15 -3.94
C TRP A 66 -2.65 -19.20 -2.88
N ALA A 67 -3.51 -19.50 -1.93
CA ALA A 67 -3.22 -20.48 -0.89
C ALA A 67 -2.88 -21.85 -1.50
N GLY A 68 -1.73 -22.42 -1.10
CA GLY A 68 -1.23 -23.70 -1.60
C GLY A 68 -0.60 -23.68 -3.00
N ASP A 69 -0.46 -22.53 -3.64
CA ASP A 69 0.21 -22.39 -4.93
C ASP A 69 1.73 -22.13 -4.80
N ASN A 70 2.48 -22.32 -5.89
CA ASN A 70 3.91 -22.02 -5.96
C ASN A 70 4.12 -20.53 -6.22
N ILE A 71 4.67 -19.83 -5.21
CA ILE A 71 4.92 -18.39 -5.23
C ILE A 71 6.43 -18.13 -5.25
N VAL A 72 6.87 -17.23 -6.12
CA VAL A 72 8.27 -16.82 -6.26
C VAL A 72 8.39 -15.31 -6.25
N VAL A 73 9.37 -14.79 -5.52
CA VAL A 73 9.83 -13.40 -5.66
C VAL A 73 10.82 -13.36 -6.80
N ALA A 74 10.36 -12.98 -7.98
CA ALA A 74 11.14 -13.00 -9.22
C ALA A 74 11.85 -11.66 -9.44
N GLY A 75 13.15 -11.71 -9.71
CA GLY A 75 13.98 -10.54 -10.01
C GLY A 75 14.24 -10.37 -11.51
N ASP A 76 14.38 -9.14 -11.98
CA ASP A 76 14.62 -8.81 -13.40
C ASP A 76 16.00 -9.26 -13.91
N TYR A 77 16.97 -9.50 -13.01
CA TYR A 77 18.30 -10.06 -13.32
C TYR A 77 18.47 -11.51 -12.87
N ALA A 78 17.37 -12.22 -12.60
CA ALA A 78 17.44 -13.64 -12.27
C ALA A 78 17.86 -14.48 -13.48
N ASP A 79 18.40 -15.67 -13.22
CA ASP A 79 18.83 -16.58 -14.26
C ASP A 79 17.68 -16.99 -15.18
N ASP A 80 17.95 -17.02 -16.48
CA ASP A 80 17.01 -17.49 -17.48
C ASP A 80 16.73 -19.01 -17.34
N GLY A 81 15.57 -19.44 -17.82
CA GLY A 81 15.15 -20.84 -17.77
C GLY A 81 14.82 -21.39 -16.38
N LYS A 82 14.99 -20.59 -15.33
CA LYS A 82 14.60 -20.98 -13.97
C LYS A 82 13.13 -20.67 -13.72
N PHE A 83 12.35 -21.69 -13.37
CA PHE A 83 10.90 -21.61 -13.12
C PHE A 83 10.01 -21.34 -14.35
N VAL A 84 10.58 -21.26 -15.55
CA VAL A 84 9.87 -21.08 -16.83
C VAL A 84 10.32 -22.13 -17.84
N LYS A 85 9.55 -22.31 -18.92
CA LYS A 85 9.91 -23.26 -20.00
C LYS A 85 10.86 -22.64 -21.02
N GLU A 86 10.81 -21.33 -21.14
CA GLU A 86 11.66 -20.53 -22.03
C GLU A 86 13.08 -20.53 -21.48
N VAL A 87 14.06 -20.88 -22.32
CA VAL A 87 15.47 -21.02 -21.92
C VAL A 87 16.24 -19.71 -21.95
N ASP A 88 15.70 -18.69 -22.61
CA ASP A 88 16.29 -17.38 -22.86
C ASP A 88 15.59 -16.24 -22.12
N ARG A 89 14.70 -16.56 -21.17
CA ARG A 89 13.94 -15.60 -20.36
C ARG A 89 13.85 -16.06 -18.92
N ASN A 90 13.87 -15.11 -18.01
CA ASN A 90 13.60 -15.35 -16.60
C ASN A 90 12.12 -15.18 -16.25
N LEU A 91 11.72 -15.64 -15.06
CA LEU A 91 10.32 -15.59 -14.59
C LEU A 91 9.77 -14.15 -14.51
N TYR A 92 10.59 -13.15 -14.16
CA TYR A 92 10.16 -11.76 -14.11
C TYR A 92 9.70 -11.25 -15.48
N ASN A 93 10.48 -11.55 -16.52
CA ASN A 93 10.18 -11.14 -17.89
C ASN A 93 8.96 -11.87 -18.45
N VAL A 94 8.84 -13.17 -18.19
CA VAL A 94 7.65 -13.95 -18.59
C VAL A 94 6.41 -13.46 -17.89
N ALA A 95 6.46 -13.25 -16.57
CA ALA A 95 5.33 -12.71 -15.82
C ALA A 95 4.91 -11.31 -16.32
N SER A 96 5.89 -10.46 -16.64
CA SER A 96 5.61 -9.08 -17.11
C SER A 96 4.93 -9.03 -18.47
N SER A 97 5.20 -9.98 -19.36
CA SER A 97 4.69 -9.98 -20.73
C SER A 97 3.45 -10.86 -20.95
N GLU A 98 3.29 -11.92 -20.16
CA GLU A 98 2.26 -12.95 -20.36
C GLU A 98 1.38 -13.17 -19.13
N GLY A 99 1.79 -12.64 -17.97
CA GLY A 99 1.05 -12.76 -16.73
C GLY A 99 0.01 -11.67 -16.55
N GLU A 100 -0.93 -11.91 -15.65
CA GLU A 100 -1.93 -10.95 -15.21
C GLU A 100 -1.42 -10.18 -13.98
N ASP A 101 -1.34 -8.84 -14.05
CA ASP A 101 -1.13 -8.00 -12.87
C ASP A 101 -2.43 -7.89 -12.08
N ILE A 102 -2.46 -8.51 -10.90
CA ILE A 102 -3.63 -8.47 -10.01
C ILE A 102 -3.46 -7.47 -8.85
N SER A 103 -2.42 -6.64 -8.87
CA SER A 103 -2.09 -5.72 -7.77
C SER A 103 -3.26 -4.84 -7.36
N LEU A 104 -3.98 -4.26 -8.33
CA LEU A 104 -5.14 -3.40 -8.04
C LEU A 104 -6.33 -4.19 -7.47
N LYS A 105 -6.55 -5.42 -7.90
CA LYS A 105 -7.59 -6.29 -7.34
C LYS A 105 -7.31 -6.61 -5.88
N VAL A 106 -6.06 -6.89 -5.56
CA VAL A 106 -5.60 -7.15 -4.19
C VAL A 106 -5.71 -5.90 -3.32
N LEU A 107 -5.28 -4.75 -3.84
CA LEU A 107 -5.38 -3.47 -3.13
C LEU A 107 -6.84 -3.08 -2.88
N ASP A 108 -7.74 -3.35 -3.83
CA ASP A 108 -9.18 -3.13 -3.67
C ASP A 108 -9.77 -3.93 -2.49
N ALA A 109 -9.38 -5.20 -2.38
CA ALA A 109 -9.79 -6.04 -1.24
C ALA A 109 -9.21 -5.54 0.09
N LEU A 110 -7.94 -5.12 0.13
CA LEU A 110 -7.32 -4.54 1.33
C LEU A 110 -8.03 -3.26 1.77
N PHE A 111 -8.57 -2.47 0.84
CA PHE A 111 -9.33 -1.25 1.14
C PHE A 111 -10.71 -1.50 1.76
N ASP A 112 -11.17 -2.74 1.84
CA ASP A 112 -12.36 -3.08 2.62
C ASP A 112 -12.10 -2.87 4.12
N ASP A 113 -10.87 -3.11 4.60
CA ASP A 113 -10.43 -2.71 5.94
C ASP A 113 -10.26 -1.19 6.05
N SER A 114 -11.00 -0.58 6.97
CA SER A 114 -11.02 0.87 7.12
C SER A 114 -9.73 1.44 7.70
N TYR A 115 -9.04 0.68 8.58
CA TYR A 115 -7.76 1.08 9.15
C TYR A 115 -6.67 1.05 8.08
N TYR A 116 -6.57 -0.07 7.33
CA TYR A 116 -5.63 -0.20 6.23
C TYR A 116 -5.83 0.91 5.19
N PHE A 117 -7.08 1.17 4.79
CA PHE A 117 -7.41 2.20 3.83
C PHE A 117 -7.01 3.61 4.30
N SER A 118 -7.26 3.93 5.58
CA SER A 118 -6.86 5.21 6.17
C SER A 118 -5.33 5.37 6.18
N GLU A 119 -4.61 4.37 6.69
CA GLU A 119 -3.15 4.39 6.76
C GLU A 119 -2.49 4.44 5.38
N PHE A 120 -3.03 3.73 4.39
CA PHE A 120 -2.53 3.79 3.02
C PHE A 120 -2.62 5.21 2.45
N ARG A 121 -3.75 5.91 2.63
CA ARG A 121 -3.94 7.28 2.14
C ARG A 121 -3.02 8.29 2.83
N LYS A 122 -2.80 8.13 4.13
CA LYS A 122 -1.92 9.02 4.92
C LYS A 122 -0.45 8.87 4.52
N ASN A 123 0.00 7.65 4.35
CA ASN A 123 1.42 7.30 4.24
C ASN A 123 1.89 7.08 2.80
N ARG A 124 1.00 7.16 1.82
CA ARG A 124 1.35 6.95 0.42
C ARG A 124 2.44 7.94 -0.02
N ALA A 125 3.56 7.42 -0.48
CA ALA A 125 4.64 8.23 -1.03
C ALA A 125 4.25 8.81 -2.39
N GLY A 126 4.60 10.07 -2.64
CA GLY A 126 4.24 10.77 -3.89
C GLY A 126 4.79 10.10 -5.17
N TRP A 127 5.93 9.38 -5.07
CA TRP A 127 6.53 8.65 -6.19
C TRP A 127 5.80 7.33 -6.53
N THR A 128 4.89 6.88 -5.68
CA THR A 128 4.01 5.73 -5.96
C THR A 128 2.67 6.15 -6.58
N SER A 129 2.53 7.41 -6.97
CA SER A 129 1.31 7.91 -7.58
C SER A 129 1.10 7.23 -8.95
N ASN A 130 -0.06 6.60 -9.07
CA ASN A 130 -0.53 5.89 -10.25
C ASN A 130 -2.01 6.25 -10.41
N ASN A 131 -2.42 6.66 -11.60
CA ASN A 131 -3.79 7.08 -11.87
C ASN A 131 -4.83 6.02 -11.49
N GLU A 132 -4.54 4.75 -11.72
CA GLU A 132 -5.44 3.64 -11.39
C GLU A 132 -5.63 3.48 -9.89
N VAL A 133 -4.56 3.64 -9.09
CA VAL A 133 -4.64 3.64 -7.62
C VAL A 133 -5.39 4.87 -7.12
N ASP A 134 -5.19 6.05 -7.73
CA ASP A 134 -5.92 7.27 -7.38
C ASP A 134 -7.41 7.13 -7.65
N ASP A 135 -7.78 6.53 -8.77
CA ASP A 135 -9.18 6.30 -9.13
C ASP A 135 -9.82 5.23 -8.23
N LEU A 136 -9.07 4.20 -7.84
CA LEU A 136 -9.50 3.23 -6.84
C LEU A 136 -9.77 3.90 -5.49
N ILE A 137 -8.87 4.77 -5.01
CA ILE A 137 -9.06 5.53 -3.78
C ILE A 137 -10.33 6.39 -3.84
N LYS A 138 -10.53 7.16 -4.92
CA LYS A 138 -11.73 7.99 -5.11
C LYS A 138 -13.01 7.16 -5.08
N ARG A 139 -13.01 6.01 -5.74
CA ARG A 139 -14.14 5.07 -5.75
C ARG A 139 -14.46 4.59 -4.32
N LYS A 140 -13.45 4.09 -3.59
CA LYS A 140 -13.61 3.60 -2.21
C LYS A 140 -14.04 4.70 -1.24
N LEU A 141 -13.55 5.93 -1.39
CA LEU A 141 -14.02 7.08 -0.60
C LEU A 141 -15.52 7.30 -0.80
N LYS A 142 -15.97 7.29 -2.05
CA LYS A 142 -17.39 7.45 -2.39
C LYS A 142 -18.25 6.31 -1.82
N GLU A 143 -17.80 5.04 -1.98
CA GLU A 143 -18.49 3.86 -1.45
C GLU A 143 -18.63 3.89 0.08
N LYS A 144 -17.58 4.35 0.78
CA LYS A 144 -17.56 4.45 2.24
C LYS A 144 -18.17 5.75 2.78
N GLY A 145 -18.60 6.69 1.94
CA GLY A 145 -19.10 8.01 2.35
C GLY A 145 -18.04 8.87 3.04
N LEU A 146 -16.76 8.71 2.67
CA LEU A 146 -15.62 9.39 3.25
C LEU A 146 -15.17 10.57 2.37
N SER A 147 -14.52 11.58 2.96
CA SER A 147 -13.89 12.69 2.24
C SER A 147 -12.40 12.40 1.95
N GLU A 148 -11.83 13.16 1.01
CA GLU A 148 -10.38 13.10 0.75
C GLU A 148 -9.58 13.60 1.96
N THR A 149 -8.43 12.95 2.19
CA THR A 149 -7.48 13.38 3.22
C THR A 149 -6.87 14.73 2.83
N LYS A 150 -7.01 15.72 3.67
CA LYS A 150 -6.40 17.06 3.47
C LYS A 150 -5.05 17.12 4.17
N LYS A 151 -4.04 17.57 3.45
CA LYS A 151 -2.68 17.79 3.98
C LYS A 151 -2.36 19.28 3.98
N HIS A 152 -1.95 19.79 5.12
CA HIS A 152 -1.58 21.19 5.30
C HIS A 152 -0.13 21.28 5.77
N LYS A 153 0.59 22.31 5.28
CA LYS A 153 1.91 22.67 5.82
C LYS A 153 1.80 23.92 6.64
N ILE A 154 2.25 23.86 7.88
CA ILE A 154 2.22 25.01 8.80
C ILE A 154 3.63 25.30 9.29
N GLN A 155 4.00 26.57 9.23
CA GLN A 155 5.29 27.05 9.69
C GLN A 155 5.36 27.03 11.22
N SER A 156 6.50 26.60 11.77
CA SER A 156 6.75 26.68 13.20
C SER A 156 6.78 28.13 13.68
N SER A 157 6.04 28.43 14.73
CA SER A 157 6.05 29.78 15.33
C SER A 157 7.36 30.11 16.07
N LYS A 158 8.17 29.09 16.42
CA LYS A 158 9.45 29.28 17.11
C LYS A 158 10.64 29.29 16.17
N ASN A 159 10.56 28.59 15.04
CA ASN A 159 11.62 28.52 14.04
C ASN A 159 11.02 28.62 12.63
N PRO A 160 11.12 29.78 11.96
CA PRO A 160 10.58 29.96 10.61
C PRO A 160 11.15 29.05 9.53
N SER A 161 12.29 28.42 9.78
CA SER A 161 12.89 27.44 8.83
C SER A 161 12.28 26.03 8.94
N VAL A 162 11.40 25.79 9.94
CA VAL A 162 10.77 24.49 10.18
C VAL A 162 9.30 24.56 9.80
N GLN A 163 8.86 23.60 9.00
CA GLN A 163 7.45 23.39 8.68
C GLN A 163 6.98 22.06 9.25
N TYR A 164 5.74 22.02 9.71
CA TYR A 164 5.06 20.83 10.18
C TYR A 164 3.95 20.43 9.22
N ASN A 165 3.74 19.13 9.08
CA ASN A 165 2.62 18.60 8.32
C ASN A 165 1.44 18.36 9.27
N VAL A 166 0.27 18.85 8.89
CA VAL A 166 -0.99 18.56 9.56
C VAL A 166 -1.89 17.83 8.59
N THR A 167 -2.43 16.71 9.02
CA THR A 167 -3.33 15.88 8.22
C THR A 167 -4.73 15.90 8.82
N GLU A 168 -5.73 16.11 7.99
CA GLU A 168 -7.14 15.92 8.32
C GLU A 168 -7.68 14.74 7.51
N ASP A 169 -8.20 13.74 8.20
CA ASP A 169 -8.83 12.57 7.59
C ASP A 169 -10.17 12.28 8.29
N ASN A 170 -11.28 12.63 7.62
CA ASN A 170 -12.63 12.40 8.14
C ASN A 170 -12.86 12.94 9.57
N GLY A 171 -12.37 14.16 9.80
CA GLY A 171 -12.49 14.82 11.11
C GLY A 171 -11.42 14.42 12.12
N ASN A 172 -10.58 13.44 11.81
CA ASN A 172 -9.41 13.12 12.60
C ASN A 172 -8.23 14.00 12.18
N TRP A 173 -7.56 14.59 13.15
CA TRP A 173 -6.47 15.53 12.93
C TRP A 173 -5.18 14.99 13.52
N GLU A 174 -4.10 15.01 12.75
CA GLU A 174 -2.77 14.62 13.17
C GLU A 174 -1.76 15.72 12.82
N CYS A 175 -0.66 15.79 13.60
CA CYS A 175 0.41 16.76 13.37
C CYS A 175 1.76 16.14 13.73
N ASP A 176 2.78 16.33 12.90
CA ASP A 176 4.14 15.83 13.17
C ASP A 176 4.98 16.75 14.07
N CYS A 177 4.39 17.77 14.67
CA CYS A 177 5.11 18.65 15.57
C CYS A 177 5.43 17.97 16.91
N PRO A 178 6.56 18.34 17.57
CA PRO A 178 6.94 17.76 18.86
C PRO A 178 5.86 17.84 19.92
N SER A 179 5.12 18.97 19.98
CA SER A 179 4.04 19.13 20.95
C SER A 179 2.94 18.09 20.81
N TYR A 180 2.54 17.75 19.58
CA TYR A 180 1.55 16.70 19.32
C TYR A 180 2.08 15.32 19.73
N THR A 181 3.32 15.02 19.36
CA THR A 181 3.98 13.74 19.68
C THR A 181 4.14 13.55 21.20
N TYR A 182 4.61 14.59 21.93
CA TYR A 182 4.80 14.50 23.37
C TYR A 182 3.50 14.46 24.18
N THR A 183 2.40 14.96 23.64
CA THR A 183 1.11 14.96 24.33
C THR A 183 0.26 13.71 24.03
N GLY A 184 0.83 12.71 23.36
CA GLY A 184 0.12 11.48 23.00
C GLY A 184 -1.02 11.68 22.01
N GLY A 185 -0.86 12.63 21.08
CA GLY A 185 -1.88 12.90 20.04
C GLY A 185 -2.97 13.91 20.47
N ASN A 186 -2.80 14.62 21.59
CA ASN A 186 -3.70 15.70 21.96
C ASN A 186 -3.53 16.89 21.01
N GLU A 187 -4.62 17.62 20.79
CA GLU A 187 -4.71 18.72 19.84
C GLU A 187 -3.66 19.82 20.10
N CYS A 188 -2.72 19.96 19.19
CA CYS A 188 -1.69 21.00 19.24
C CYS A 188 -2.19 22.34 18.65
N LYS A 189 -1.41 23.42 18.84
CA LYS A 189 -1.75 24.76 18.32
C LYS A 189 -1.91 24.80 16.79
N HIS A 190 -1.19 23.97 16.04
CA HIS A 190 -1.26 23.94 14.58
C HIS A 190 -2.60 23.37 14.11
N ILE A 191 -3.11 22.33 14.77
CA ILE A 191 -4.44 21.79 14.51
C ILE A 191 -5.52 22.83 14.88
N LYS A 192 -5.40 23.48 16.05
CA LYS A 192 -6.33 24.54 16.47
C LYS A 192 -6.41 25.66 15.45
N GLN A 193 -5.27 26.10 14.94
CA GLN A 193 -5.19 27.16 13.93
C GLN A 193 -5.96 26.80 12.65
N LEU A 194 -5.86 25.56 12.18
CA LEU A 194 -6.56 25.10 10.96
C LEU A 194 -8.07 24.91 11.17
N LYS A 195 -8.49 24.49 12.38
CA LYS A 195 -9.91 24.34 12.70
C LYS A 195 -10.65 25.67 12.82
N THR A 196 -9.92 26.76 13.05
CA THR A 196 -10.50 28.12 13.23
C THR A 196 -10.35 28.99 11.99
N ALA A 197 -9.68 28.52 10.93
CA ALA A 197 -9.49 29.22 9.67
C ALA A 197 -10.56 28.84 8.64
#